data_a34491c6fcb1869909e3148d5e1fca0f
#
_entry.id   a34491c6fcb1869909e3148d5e1fca0f
#
_cell.length_a   1.000
_cell.length_b   1.000
_cell.length_c   1.000
_cell.angle_alpha   90.00
_cell.angle_beta   90.00
_cell.angle_gamma   90.00
#
_symmetry.space_group_name_H-M   'P 1'
#
loop_
_entity.id
_entity.type
_entity.pdbx_description
1 polymer ?
#
loop_
_entity_poly.entity_id
_entity_poly.type
_entity_poly.pdbx_seq_one_letter_code
_entity_poly.pdbx_strand_id
1 'polypeptide(L)'
;HRVHRRQRQMCIRDSVYIKLKELITANYFGEISRIRLVNCHDGIMRDIFKKYQWMTDLKVAGVGAFGDLGTHVLDLLLWFFSDVESVSATFTKVYNQYPGCEESGEALIKFKSGLIASIAAGWIDIAQPYTIFVSGTKAHARTTNEQLIINENKEGKKIERIEENLPETLPHAFDLFLNSLIDNNTKNLVTPTEAALRSSIMESIYQSEKEKKWINI
;
A
#
# COMPACT_ATOMS: atom_id res chain seq x y z
N HIS A 1 0.73 -27.97 3.08
CA HIS A 1 -0.14 -26.94 2.47
C HIS A 1 -0.73 -26.01 3.53
N ARG A 2 0.12 -25.20 4.17
CA ARG A 2 -0.34 -24.03 4.92
C ARG A 2 -0.28 -22.84 3.97
N VAL A 3 -1.19 -22.84 3.00
CA VAL A 3 -1.30 -21.77 2.04
C VAL A 3 -2.11 -20.65 2.67
N HIS A 4 -1.42 -19.58 3.07
CA HIS A 4 -1.73 -18.20 2.70
C HIS A 4 -3.15 -17.69 2.94
N ARG A 5 -3.72 -17.92 4.12
CA ARG A 5 -4.79 -17.09 4.63
C ARG A 5 -4.24 -15.96 5.52
N ARG A 6 -3.20 -15.29 5.08
CA ARG A 6 -2.88 -13.98 5.61
C ARG A 6 -3.69 -12.98 4.79
N GLN A 7 -4.91 -12.77 5.21
CA GLN A 7 -5.71 -11.68 4.70
C GLN A 7 -4.98 -10.39 5.02
N ARG A 8 -4.61 -9.69 3.99
CA ARG A 8 -3.67 -8.60 3.87
C ARG A 8 -4.14 -7.26 4.44
N GLN A 9 -5.20 -7.21 5.22
CA GLN A 9 -5.59 -6.05 6.04
C GLN A 9 -4.60 -5.77 7.19
N MET A 10 -3.43 -6.38 7.15
CA MET A 10 -2.51 -6.44 8.27
C MET A 10 -1.11 -5.94 7.93
N CYS A 11 -0.90 -5.35 6.76
CA CYS A 11 0.42 -4.89 6.35
C CYS A 11 1.06 -3.94 7.38
N ILE A 12 0.31 -3.00 7.91
CA ILE A 12 0.78 -2.07 8.97
C ILE A 12 1.28 -2.80 10.22
N ARG A 13 0.89 -4.06 10.41
CA ARG A 13 1.23 -4.87 11.59
C ARG A 13 2.37 -5.83 11.37
N ASP A 14 2.76 -6.02 10.12
CA ASP A 14 3.89 -6.89 9.81
C ASP A 14 5.19 -6.22 10.25
N SER A 15 6.05 -6.99 10.89
CA SER A 15 7.32 -6.51 11.46
C SER A 15 8.20 -5.75 10.47
N VAL A 16 8.17 -6.15 9.19
CA VAL A 16 8.90 -5.48 8.10
C VAL A 16 8.45 -4.03 7.92
N TYR A 17 7.14 -3.78 7.93
CA TYR A 17 6.60 -2.43 7.71
C TYR A 17 6.70 -1.57 8.97
N ILE A 18 6.57 -2.17 10.15
CA ILE A 18 6.85 -1.48 11.42
C ILE A 18 8.30 -1.01 11.43
N LYS A 19 9.25 -1.90 11.07
CA LYS A 19 10.66 -1.54 10.96
C LYS A 19 10.91 -0.45 9.94
N LEU A 20 10.28 -0.54 8.79
CA LEU A 20 10.41 0.50 7.76
C LEU A 20 9.90 1.85 8.26
N LYS A 21 8.77 1.89 8.99
CA LYS A 21 8.26 3.10 9.64
C LYS A 21 9.24 3.66 10.66
N GLU A 22 9.85 2.82 11.50
CA GLU A 22 10.88 3.23 12.46
C GLU A 22 12.06 3.90 11.75
N LEU A 23 12.57 3.29 10.67
CA LEU A 23 13.69 3.82 9.89
C LEU A 23 13.34 5.14 9.20
N ILE A 24 12.13 5.29 8.66
CA ILE A 24 11.63 6.54 8.08
C ILE A 24 11.58 7.63 9.17
N THR A 25 10.98 7.31 10.31
CA THR A 25 10.84 8.25 11.45
C THR A 25 12.19 8.67 12.02
N ALA A 26 13.15 7.75 12.06
CA ALA A 26 14.53 8.01 12.48
C ALA A 26 15.38 8.77 11.45
N ASN A 27 14.81 9.19 10.33
CA ASN A 27 15.53 9.85 9.22
C ASN A 27 16.73 9.03 8.68
N TYR A 28 16.62 7.70 8.74
CA TYR A 28 17.69 6.80 8.31
C TYR A 28 18.01 6.95 6.82
N PHE A 29 16.99 7.20 6.00
CA PHE A 29 17.12 7.35 4.55
C PHE A 29 17.63 8.74 4.13
N GLY A 30 17.74 9.71 5.06
CA GLY A 30 17.95 11.12 4.75
C GLY A 30 16.70 11.70 4.07
N GLU A 31 16.90 12.61 3.10
CA GLU A 31 15.78 13.14 2.31
C GLU A 31 15.23 12.04 1.39
N ILE A 32 14.00 11.64 1.62
CA ILE A 32 13.33 10.63 0.81
C ILE A 32 12.75 11.33 -0.43
N SER A 33 13.28 10.98 -1.60
CA SER A 33 12.84 11.57 -2.88
C SER A 33 11.64 10.85 -3.47
N ARG A 34 11.53 9.54 -3.26
CA ARG A 34 10.42 8.74 -3.80
C ARG A 34 10.17 7.47 -3.00
N ILE A 35 8.93 7.02 -3.07
CA ILE A 35 8.49 5.71 -2.58
C ILE A 35 7.58 5.06 -3.63
N ARG A 36 7.71 3.74 -3.79
CA ARG A 36 6.85 2.96 -4.68
C ARG A 36 6.28 1.77 -3.93
N LEU A 37 4.96 1.58 -4.05
CA LEU A 37 4.25 0.46 -3.44
C LEU A 37 3.48 -0.29 -4.53
N VAL A 38 3.53 -1.61 -4.47
CA VAL A 38 2.82 -2.49 -5.41
C VAL A 38 2.06 -3.55 -4.63
N ASN A 39 0.80 -3.76 -4.97
CA ASN A 39 -0.03 -4.85 -4.46
C ASN A 39 -0.86 -5.43 -5.60
N CYS A 40 -0.42 -6.53 -6.16
CA CYS A 40 -1.09 -7.19 -7.26
C CYS A 40 -1.21 -8.70 -7.02
N HIS A 41 -2.14 -9.32 -7.73
CA HIS A 41 -2.27 -10.77 -7.81
C HIS A 41 -2.89 -11.20 -9.15
N ASP A 42 -2.90 -12.49 -9.40
CA ASP A 42 -3.42 -13.13 -10.61
C ASP A 42 -4.89 -13.60 -10.48
N GLY A 43 -5.68 -12.91 -9.68
CA GLY A 43 -7.03 -13.35 -9.28
C GLY A 43 -8.00 -13.60 -10.43
N ILE A 44 -7.92 -12.78 -11.49
CA ILE A 44 -8.73 -12.99 -12.71
C ILE A 44 -8.35 -14.32 -13.39
N MET A 45 -7.04 -14.58 -13.55
CA MET A 45 -6.55 -15.79 -14.21
C MET A 45 -6.91 -17.07 -13.44
N ARG A 46 -7.00 -16.98 -12.11
CA ARG A 46 -7.37 -18.10 -11.24
C ARG A 46 -8.87 -18.19 -10.95
N ASP A 47 -9.67 -17.29 -11.53
CA ASP A 47 -11.12 -17.21 -11.33
C ASP A 47 -11.54 -17.21 -9.83
N ILE A 48 -10.76 -16.53 -8.99
CA ILE A 48 -11.01 -16.51 -7.53
C ILE A 48 -12.33 -15.80 -7.19
N PHE A 49 -12.79 -14.89 -8.05
CA PHE A 49 -13.99 -14.08 -7.84
C PHE A 49 -15.30 -14.85 -8.10
N LYS A 50 -15.24 -16.03 -8.70
CA LYS A 50 -16.42 -16.89 -8.88
C LYS A 50 -17.18 -17.12 -7.56
N LYS A 51 -16.43 -17.19 -6.46
CA LYS A 51 -16.95 -17.36 -5.10
C LYS A 51 -17.42 -16.05 -4.46
N TYR A 52 -16.98 -14.90 -4.97
CA TYR A 52 -17.20 -13.56 -4.40
C TYR A 52 -17.68 -12.59 -5.50
N GLN A 53 -18.73 -12.96 -6.24
CA GLN A 53 -19.20 -12.22 -7.41
C GLN A 53 -19.54 -10.76 -7.13
N TRP A 54 -19.93 -10.42 -5.90
CA TRP A 54 -20.20 -9.04 -5.51
C TRP A 54 -18.98 -8.11 -5.65
N MET A 55 -17.75 -8.65 -5.54
CA MET A 55 -16.51 -7.86 -5.68
C MET A 55 -16.27 -7.40 -7.12
N THR A 56 -16.86 -8.07 -8.09
CA THR A 56 -16.71 -7.78 -9.52
C THR A 56 -17.97 -7.14 -10.12
N ASP A 57 -18.98 -6.89 -9.31
CA ASP A 57 -20.14 -6.08 -9.66
C ASP A 57 -19.89 -4.63 -9.23
N LEU A 58 -19.54 -3.78 -10.20
CA LEU A 58 -19.23 -2.37 -9.93
C LEU A 58 -20.35 -1.61 -9.22
N LYS A 59 -21.63 -2.02 -9.42
CA LYS A 59 -22.77 -1.38 -8.74
C LYS A 59 -22.82 -1.72 -7.24
N VAL A 60 -22.24 -2.85 -6.86
CA VAL A 60 -22.21 -3.32 -5.47
C VAL A 60 -20.88 -2.95 -4.81
N ALA A 61 -19.75 -3.25 -5.45
CA ALA A 61 -18.42 -3.00 -4.92
C ALA A 61 -17.98 -1.53 -5.06
N GLY A 62 -18.49 -0.83 -6.09
CA GLY A 62 -18.13 0.57 -6.36
C GLY A 62 -16.78 0.77 -7.04
N VAL A 63 -15.91 -0.22 -7.01
CA VAL A 63 -14.51 -0.18 -7.49
C VAL A 63 -14.12 -1.52 -8.11
N GLY A 64 -13.03 -1.55 -8.90
CA GLY A 64 -12.42 -2.76 -9.40
C GLY A 64 -11.10 -3.08 -8.66
N ALA A 65 -10.12 -3.58 -9.40
CA ALA A 65 -8.85 -4.06 -8.86
C ALA A 65 -8.05 -2.99 -8.12
N PHE A 66 -8.01 -1.78 -8.67
CA PHE A 66 -7.25 -0.70 -8.05
C PHE A 66 -7.88 -0.27 -6.72
N GLY A 67 -9.19 -0.16 -6.65
CA GLY A 67 -9.89 0.17 -5.40
C GLY A 67 -9.76 -0.94 -4.35
N ASP A 68 -9.80 -2.21 -4.75
CA ASP A 68 -9.62 -3.35 -3.86
C ASP A 68 -8.19 -3.41 -3.28
N LEU A 69 -7.20 -3.58 -4.13
CA LEU A 69 -5.82 -3.79 -3.69
C LEU A 69 -5.06 -2.49 -3.43
N GLY A 70 -5.36 -1.44 -4.17
CA GLY A 70 -4.73 -0.13 -4.02
C GLY A 70 -5.07 0.54 -2.70
N THR A 71 -6.27 0.27 -2.13
CA THR A 71 -6.63 0.79 -0.81
C THR A 71 -5.65 0.35 0.29
N HIS A 72 -5.10 -0.87 0.19
CA HIS A 72 -4.16 -1.38 1.17
C HIS A 72 -2.79 -0.69 1.10
N VAL A 73 -2.28 -0.47 -0.11
CA VAL A 73 -0.99 0.22 -0.29
C VAL A 73 -1.12 1.73 -0.08
N LEU A 74 -2.28 2.32 -0.36
CA LEU A 74 -2.57 3.71 -0.04
C LEU A 74 -2.61 3.91 1.48
N ASP A 75 -3.29 3.04 2.22
CA ASP A 75 -3.35 3.07 3.67
C ASP A 75 -1.94 3.02 4.30
N LEU A 76 -1.10 2.10 3.81
CA LEU A 76 0.28 1.97 4.24
C LEU A 76 1.13 3.21 3.88
N LEU A 77 0.94 3.77 2.69
CA LEU A 77 1.61 5.00 2.26
C LEU A 77 1.25 6.18 3.17
N LEU A 78 -0.04 6.35 3.49
CA LEU A 78 -0.53 7.42 4.37
C LEU A 78 -0.11 7.22 5.83
N TRP A 79 0.11 5.98 6.25
CA TRP A 79 0.72 5.70 7.55
C TRP A 79 2.20 6.12 7.60
N PHE A 80 2.94 6.00 6.49
CA PHE A 80 4.32 6.47 6.41
C PHE A 80 4.41 8.00 6.30
N PHE A 81 3.59 8.61 5.47
CA PHE A 81 3.64 10.02 5.10
C PHE A 81 2.26 10.65 5.13
N SER A 82 2.18 11.89 5.60
CA SER A 82 0.99 12.74 5.55
C SER A 82 1.13 13.84 4.50
N ASP A 83 0.11 14.69 4.38
CA ASP A 83 0.11 15.94 3.61
C ASP A 83 0.25 15.74 2.10
N VAL A 84 -0.62 14.91 1.54
CA VAL A 84 -0.78 14.77 0.09
C VAL A 84 -1.15 16.13 -0.51
N GLU A 85 -0.49 16.49 -1.60
CA GLU A 85 -0.75 17.74 -2.36
C GLU A 85 -1.67 17.46 -3.54
N SER A 86 -1.34 16.44 -4.35
CA SER A 86 -2.10 16.12 -5.56
C SER A 86 -1.90 14.68 -5.99
N VAL A 87 -2.83 14.19 -6.80
CA VAL A 87 -2.82 12.81 -7.32
C VAL A 87 -3.10 12.78 -8.82
N SER A 88 -2.55 11.77 -9.51
CA SER A 88 -2.86 11.46 -10.91
C SER A 88 -2.85 9.95 -11.10
N ALA A 89 -3.77 9.40 -11.90
CA ALA A 89 -3.88 7.96 -12.08
C ALA A 89 -4.24 7.57 -13.50
N THR A 90 -3.96 6.31 -13.82
CA THR A 90 -4.42 5.66 -15.04
C THR A 90 -4.74 4.19 -14.77
N PHE A 91 -5.85 3.72 -15.36
CA PHE A 91 -6.34 2.36 -15.19
C PHE A 91 -6.43 1.65 -16.53
N THR A 92 -6.35 0.32 -16.49
CA THR A 92 -6.43 -0.52 -17.69
C THR A 92 -7.28 -1.76 -17.48
N LYS A 93 -7.75 -2.29 -18.60
CA LYS A 93 -8.46 -3.55 -18.71
C LYS A 93 -7.79 -4.36 -19.81
N VAL A 94 -7.45 -5.59 -19.53
CA VAL A 94 -6.77 -6.49 -20.46
C VAL A 94 -7.69 -7.64 -20.87
N TYR A 95 -8.29 -8.30 -19.88
CA TYR A 95 -9.20 -9.41 -20.11
C TYR A 95 -10.65 -8.96 -20.36
N ASN A 96 -11.06 -7.82 -19.79
CA ASN A 96 -12.42 -7.32 -19.83
C ASN A 96 -13.46 -8.32 -19.28
N GLN A 97 -13.04 -9.14 -18.33
CA GLN A 97 -13.86 -10.22 -17.80
C GLN A 97 -15.03 -9.69 -16.96
N TYR A 98 -14.82 -8.59 -16.24
CA TYR A 98 -15.84 -8.01 -15.36
C TYR A 98 -16.23 -6.60 -15.84
N PRO A 99 -17.46 -6.43 -16.35
CA PRO A 99 -17.92 -5.18 -16.93
C PRO A 99 -17.81 -3.99 -15.97
N GLY A 100 -17.14 -2.94 -16.42
CA GLY A 100 -16.96 -1.71 -15.65
C GLY A 100 -15.74 -1.70 -14.71
N CYS A 101 -15.32 -2.84 -14.16
CA CYS A 101 -14.16 -2.92 -13.27
C CYS A 101 -12.85 -2.69 -14.05
N GLU A 102 -11.97 -1.88 -13.49
CA GLU A 102 -10.58 -1.85 -13.90
C GLU A 102 -9.85 -3.09 -13.37
N GLU A 103 -8.92 -3.62 -14.13
CA GLU A 103 -8.19 -4.85 -13.82
C GLU A 103 -6.78 -4.59 -13.31
N SER A 104 -6.25 -3.41 -13.60
CA SER A 104 -4.97 -2.92 -13.11
C SER A 104 -4.92 -1.40 -13.20
N GLY A 105 -4.05 -0.78 -12.39
CA GLY A 105 -3.84 0.66 -12.44
C GLY A 105 -2.59 1.09 -11.70
N GLU A 106 -2.16 2.31 -12.03
CA GLU A 106 -1.11 3.03 -11.30
C GLU A 106 -1.59 4.45 -10.96
N ALA A 107 -1.17 4.95 -9.79
CA ALA A 107 -1.36 6.33 -9.40
C ALA A 107 -0.04 6.96 -8.96
N LEU A 108 0.15 8.23 -9.33
CA LEU A 108 1.20 9.10 -8.81
C LEU A 108 0.60 10.01 -7.75
N ILE A 109 1.31 10.14 -6.64
CA ILE A 109 0.91 10.96 -5.49
C ILE A 109 2.05 11.91 -5.17
N LYS A 110 1.77 13.20 -5.19
CA LYS A 110 2.71 14.24 -4.80
C LYS A 110 2.38 14.71 -3.40
N PHE A 111 3.40 14.84 -2.55
CA PHE A 111 3.27 15.37 -1.20
C PHE A 111 3.78 16.81 -1.12
N LYS A 112 3.25 17.59 -0.19
CA LYS A 112 3.69 18.98 0.04
C LYS A 112 5.17 19.09 0.38
N SER A 113 5.77 18.04 0.91
CA SER A 113 7.21 17.94 1.17
C SER A 113 8.07 17.82 -0.10
N GLY A 114 7.47 17.62 -1.26
CA GLY A 114 8.18 17.31 -2.51
C GLY A 114 8.41 15.81 -2.75
N LEU A 115 8.09 14.94 -1.79
CA LEU A 115 8.13 13.50 -1.98
C LEU A 115 7.18 13.07 -3.10
N ILE A 116 7.64 12.17 -3.95
CA ILE A 116 6.82 11.52 -4.98
C ILE A 116 6.58 10.07 -4.59
N ALA A 117 5.31 9.67 -4.55
CA ALA A 117 4.93 8.27 -4.41
C ALA A 117 4.29 7.73 -5.70
N SER A 118 4.47 6.45 -5.96
CA SER A 118 3.64 5.70 -6.91
C SER A 118 3.05 4.47 -6.24
N ILE A 119 1.78 4.18 -6.52
CA ILE A 119 1.11 2.96 -6.12
C ILE A 119 0.60 2.23 -7.34
N ALA A 120 0.81 0.90 -7.37
CA ALA A 120 0.28 0.02 -8.40
C ALA A 120 -0.58 -1.08 -7.76
N ALA A 121 -1.70 -1.38 -8.38
CA ALA A 121 -2.60 -2.42 -7.91
C ALA A 121 -3.32 -3.09 -9.08
N GLY A 122 -3.53 -4.41 -8.99
CA GLY A 122 -4.15 -5.15 -10.08
C GLY A 122 -4.46 -6.60 -9.77
N TRP A 123 -5.40 -7.16 -10.52
CA TRP A 123 -5.83 -8.56 -10.43
C TRP A 123 -5.26 -9.45 -11.52
N ILE A 124 -4.34 -8.93 -12.34
CA ILE A 124 -3.83 -9.59 -13.55
C ILE A 124 -2.31 -9.76 -13.55
N ASP A 125 -1.68 -9.79 -12.40
CA ASP A 125 -0.23 -9.93 -12.28
C ASP A 125 0.17 -11.32 -11.79
N ILE A 126 0.78 -12.10 -12.68
CA ILE A 126 1.19 -13.50 -12.42
C ILE A 126 2.29 -13.60 -11.35
N ALA A 127 3.11 -12.58 -11.19
CA ALA A 127 4.17 -12.54 -10.18
C ALA A 127 3.64 -12.24 -8.76
N GLN A 128 2.39 -11.78 -8.66
CA GLN A 128 1.73 -11.43 -7.41
C GLN A 128 2.60 -10.52 -6.51
N PRO A 129 3.15 -9.42 -7.03
CA PRO A 129 4.06 -8.59 -6.27
C PRO A 129 3.35 -7.88 -5.12
N TYR A 130 3.98 -7.96 -3.94
CA TYR A 130 3.67 -7.10 -2.82
C TYR A 130 4.98 -6.49 -2.33
N THR A 131 5.31 -5.32 -2.86
CA THR A 131 6.64 -4.72 -2.69
C THR A 131 6.56 -3.26 -2.35
N ILE A 132 7.53 -2.81 -1.56
CA ILE A 132 7.77 -1.40 -1.27
C ILE A 132 9.22 -1.06 -1.60
N PHE A 133 9.42 0.08 -2.25
CA PHE A 133 10.73 0.68 -2.48
C PHE A 133 10.75 2.07 -1.86
N VAL A 134 11.78 2.37 -1.08
CA VAL A 134 12.05 3.70 -0.52
C VAL A 134 13.40 4.16 -1.00
N SER A 135 13.48 5.33 -1.62
CA SER A 135 14.72 5.91 -2.11
C SER A 135 14.99 7.25 -1.43
N GLY A 136 16.07 7.31 -0.70
CA GLY A 136 16.54 8.50 0.00
C GLY A 136 18.00 8.82 -0.32
N THR A 137 18.48 9.96 0.18
CA THR A 137 19.82 10.47 -0.09
C THR A 137 20.94 9.69 0.62
N LYS A 138 20.61 8.97 1.70
CA LYS A 138 21.59 8.19 2.48
C LYS A 138 21.45 6.69 2.27
N ALA A 139 20.25 6.21 2.06
CA ALA A 139 19.95 4.79 1.92
C ALA A 139 18.76 4.55 1.00
N HIS A 140 18.65 3.32 0.54
CA HIS A 140 17.53 2.77 -0.19
C HIS A 140 17.05 1.50 0.52
N ALA A 141 15.74 1.28 0.55
CA ALA A 141 15.16 0.03 1.04
C ALA A 141 14.17 -0.56 0.04
N ARG A 142 14.09 -1.88 0.05
CA ARG A 142 13.05 -2.62 -0.67
C ARG A 142 12.55 -3.77 0.19
N THR A 143 11.27 -4.07 0.07
CA THR A 143 10.70 -5.26 0.67
C THR A 143 10.53 -6.35 -0.39
N THR A 144 10.81 -7.59 -0.01
CA THR A 144 10.49 -8.77 -0.81
C THR A 144 9.86 -9.79 0.13
N ASN A 145 8.57 -10.10 -0.09
CA ASN A 145 7.82 -10.99 0.81
C ASN A 145 7.95 -10.57 2.29
N GLU A 146 8.75 -11.29 3.07
CA GLU A 146 8.92 -11.09 4.52
C GLU A 146 10.27 -10.43 4.87
N GLN A 147 11.03 -9.93 3.88
CA GLN A 147 12.36 -9.37 4.10
C GLN A 147 12.40 -7.87 3.83
N LEU A 148 13.17 -7.16 4.63
CA LEU A 148 13.57 -5.78 4.40
C LEU A 148 15.04 -5.76 3.99
N ILE A 149 15.31 -5.38 2.76
CA ILE A 149 16.64 -5.28 2.19
C ILE A 149 17.02 -3.81 2.11
N ILE A 150 18.16 -3.46 2.68
CA ILE A 150 18.66 -2.09 2.78
C ILE A 150 19.96 -1.97 1.99
N ASN A 151 20.04 -0.96 1.12
CA ASN A 151 21.25 -0.56 0.45
C ASN A 151 21.69 0.79 1.00
N GLU A 152 22.92 0.88 1.44
CA GLU A 152 23.54 2.10 1.98
C GLU A 152 24.95 2.34 1.44
N ASN A 153 25.41 3.56 1.52
CA ASN A 153 26.78 3.89 1.19
C ASN A 153 27.56 4.13 2.49
N LYS A 154 28.53 3.24 2.78
CA LYS A 154 29.47 3.39 3.88
C LYS A 154 30.86 3.60 3.33
N GLU A 155 31.44 4.77 3.59
CA GLU A 155 32.82 5.12 3.18
C GLU A 155 33.08 4.91 1.68
N GLY A 156 32.09 5.26 0.82
CA GLY A 156 32.19 5.12 -0.63
C GLY A 156 31.89 3.72 -1.17
N LYS A 157 31.60 2.74 -0.30
CA LYS A 157 31.22 1.38 -0.69
C LYS A 157 29.71 1.20 -0.57
N LYS A 158 29.09 0.68 -1.62
CA LYS A 158 27.69 0.25 -1.58
C LYS A 158 27.59 -1.08 -0.84
N ILE A 159 26.80 -1.11 0.22
CA ILE A 159 26.55 -2.28 1.04
C ILE A 159 25.07 -2.63 0.93
N GLU A 160 24.77 -3.87 0.61
CA GLU A 160 23.41 -4.43 0.71
C GLU A 160 23.35 -5.39 1.91
N ARG A 161 22.31 -5.25 2.71
CA ARG A 161 22.05 -6.15 3.83
C ARG A 161 20.56 -6.45 4.00
N ILE A 162 20.27 -7.60 4.55
CA ILE A 162 18.93 -7.94 5.05
C ILE A 162 18.83 -7.43 6.49
N GLU A 163 17.74 -6.75 6.81
CA GLU A 163 17.47 -6.31 8.18
C GLU A 163 16.94 -7.49 9.00
N GLU A 164 17.74 -7.95 9.94
CA GLU A 164 17.42 -9.09 10.80
C GLU A 164 16.70 -8.67 12.10
N ASN A 165 16.91 -7.43 12.56
CA ASN A 165 16.30 -6.90 13.77
C ASN A 165 14.90 -6.35 13.50
N LEU A 166 13.97 -7.24 13.25
CA LEU A 166 12.58 -6.88 13.04
C LEU A 166 11.83 -6.84 14.39
N PRO A 167 10.98 -5.84 14.63
CA PRO A 167 10.14 -5.78 15.81
C PRO A 167 9.07 -6.90 15.79
N GLU A 168 8.47 -7.15 16.94
CA GLU A 168 7.31 -8.03 17.01
C GLU A 168 6.14 -7.47 16.18
N THR A 169 5.37 -8.37 15.58
CA THR A 169 4.15 -8.00 14.86
C THR A 169 3.09 -7.50 15.83
N LEU A 170 2.30 -6.52 15.42
CA LEU A 170 1.16 -6.09 16.22
C LEU A 170 0.07 -7.17 16.27
N PRO A 171 -0.70 -7.25 17.37
CA PRO A 171 -1.85 -8.15 17.48
C PRO A 171 -2.86 -7.93 16.35
N HIS A 172 -3.73 -8.90 16.12
CA HIS A 172 -4.78 -8.79 15.11
C HIS A 172 -5.68 -7.56 15.36
N ALA A 173 -6.23 -6.95 14.29
CA ALA A 173 -7.06 -5.75 14.39
C ALA A 173 -8.25 -5.91 15.32
N PHE A 174 -8.89 -7.10 15.29
CA PHE A 174 -9.99 -7.42 16.18
C PHE A 174 -9.55 -7.51 17.64
N ASP A 175 -8.36 -8.07 17.89
CA ASP A 175 -7.83 -8.15 19.26
C ASP A 175 -7.52 -6.74 19.79
N LEU A 176 -6.91 -5.88 18.97
CA LEU A 176 -6.67 -4.48 19.34
C LEU A 176 -7.98 -3.74 19.61
N PHE A 177 -8.99 -3.93 18.75
CA PHE A 177 -10.30 -3.31 18.92
C PHE A 177 -10.99 -3.81 20.20
N LEU A 178 -11.06 -5.12 20.42
CA LEU A 178 -11.70 -5.70 21.61
C LEU A 178 -10.96 -5.29 22.88
N ASN A 179 -9.63 -5.31 22.89
CA ASN A 179 -8.85 -4.86 24.04
C ASN A 179 -9.07 -3.37 24.33
N SER A 180 -9.21 -2.54 23.28
CA SER A 180 -9.49 -1.11 23.48
C SER A 180 -10.82 -0.83 24.17
N LEU A 181 -11.79 -1.72 24.07
CA LEU A 181 -13.07 -1.62 24.80
C LEU A 181 -12.91 -1.98 26.29
N ILE A 182 -11.86 -2.71 26.66
CA ILE A 182 -11.59 -3.16 28.02
C ILE A 182 -10.68 -2.17 28.76
N ASP A 183 -9.57 -1.79 28.11
CA ASP A 183 -8.50 -1.00 28.72
C ASP A 183 -8.48 0.48 28.26
N ASN A 184 -9.41 0.87 27.38
CA ASN A 184 -9.49 2.20 26.75
C ASN A 184 -8.22 2.61 25.98
N ASN A 185 -7.38 1.66 25.58
CA ASN A 185 -6.16 1.91 24.83
C ASN A 185 -6.43 1.87 23.31
N THR A 186 -6.51 3.03 22.69
CA THR A 186 -6.77 3.18 21.23
C THR A 186 -5.51 3.44 20.41
N LYS A 187 -4.33 3.39 21.01
CA LYS A 187 -3.06 3.83 20.41
C LYS A 187 -2.75 3.22 19.03
N ASN A 188 -3.15 1.97 18.80
CA ASN A 188 -2.85 1.23 17.57
C ASN A 188 -4.09 1.00 16.70
N LEU A 189 -5.17 1.73 16.95
CA LEU A 189 -6.37 1.69 16.13
C LEU A 189 -6.33 2.79 15.07
N VAL A 190 -6.83 2.47 13.88
CA VAL A 190 -7.07 3.47 12.83
C VAL A 190 -8.25 4.35 13.26
N THR A 191 -8.05 5.65 13.24
CA THR A 191 -9.11 6.60 13.59
C THR A 191 -10.09 6.80 12.43
N PRO A 192 -11.34 7.23 12.71
CA PRO A 192 -12.29 7.59 11.66
C PRO A 192 -11.76 8.68 10.70
N THR A 193 -10.96 9.62 11.22
CA THR A 193 -10.35 10.70 10.42
C THR A 193 -9.32 10.13 9.42
N GLU A 194 -8.47 9.21 9.85
CA GLU A 194 -7.51 8.54 8.95
C GLU A 194 -8.22 7.71 7.88
N ALA A 195 -9.27 6.99 8.25
CA ALA A 195 -10.07 6.22 7.31
C ALA A 195 -10.80 7.13 6.30
N ALA A 196 -11.33 8.27 6.73
CA ALA A 196 -11.97 9.25 5.86
C ALA A 196 -10.97 9.88 4.89
N LEU A 197 -9.79 10.27 5.37
CA LEU A 197 -8.72 10.81 4.52
C LEU A 197 -8.32 9.83 3.42
N ARG A 198 -8.08 8.55 3.77
CA ARG A 198 -7.77 7.51 2.79
C ARG A 198 -8.86 7.39 1.73
N SER A 199 -10.13 7.38 2.14
CA SER A 199 -11.27 7.26 1.22
C SER A 199 -11.37 8.47 0.30
N SER A 200 -11.18 9.68 0.80
CA SER A 200 -11.18 10.92 0.02
C SER A 200 -10.04 10.94 -1.02
N ILE A 201 -8.84 10.50 -0.63
CA ILE A 201 -7.72 10.44 -1.58
C ILE A 201 -7.98 9.37 -2.66
N MET A 202 -8.55 8.22 -2.29
CA MET A 202 -8.93 7.20 -3.27
C MET A 202 -9.97 7.71 -4.25
N GLU A 203 -10.98 8.45 -3.79
CA GLU A 203 -11.96 9.11 -4.65
C GLU A 203 -11.29 10.08 -5.62
N SER A 204 -10.36 10.90 -5.14
CA SER A 204 -9.59 11.83 -5.98
C SER A 204 -8.72 11.11 -7.02
N ILE A 205 -8.19 9.92 -6.70
CA ILE A 205 -7.46 9.07 -7.65
C ILE A 205 -8.41 8.62 -8.79
N TYR A 206 -9.61 8.13 -8.46
CA TYR A 206 -10.61 7.77 -9.47
C TYR A 206 -11.09 8.98 -10.28
N GLN A 207 -11.27 10.14 -9.64
CA GLN A 207 -11.60 11.38 -10.32
C GLN A 207 -10.50 11.79 -11.31
N SER A 208 -9.22 11.67 -10.91
CA SER A 208 -8.08 11.95 -11.79
C SER A 208 -8.09 11.09 -13.05
N GLU A 209 -8.33 9.79 -12.92
CA GLU A 209 -8.45 8.88 -14.07
C GLU A 209 -9.62 9.28 -14.98
N LYS A 210 -10.77 9.63 -14.40
CA LYS A 210 -11.97 10.05 -15.16
C LYS A 210 -11.74 11.35 -15.92
N GLU A 211 -11.11 12.33 -15.27
CA GLU A 211 -10.90 13.68 -15.82
C GLU A 211 -9.58 13.83 -16.61
N LYS A 212 -8.72 12.80 -16.57
CA LYS A 212 -7.40 12.76 -17.22
C LYS A 212 -6.50 13.94 -16.84
N LYS A 213 -6.54 14.33 -15.57
CA LYS A 213 -5.75 15.43 -15.02
C LYS A 213 -5.33 15.19 -13.58
N TRP A 214 -4.37 15.98 -13.10
CA TRP A 214 -4.04 16.04 -11.67
C TRP A 214 -5.20 16.61 -10.86
N ILE A 215 -5.48 16.01 -9.71
CA ILE A 215 -6.47 16.50 -8.74
C ILE A 215 -5.71 16.94 -7.48
N ASN A 216 -5.96 18.18 -7.06
CA ASN A 216 -5.44 18.70 -5.77
C ASN A 216 -6.30 18.17 -4.61
N ILE A 217 -5.64 17.89 -3.48
CA ILE A 217 -6.26 17.38 -2.25
C ILE A 217 -6.47 18.51 -1.25
#